data_b0f67f405fe18450f54878522ce8d857
#
_entry.id   b0f67f405fe18450f54878522ce8d857
#
_cell.length_a   1.000
_cell.length_b   1.000
_cell.length_c   1.000
_cell.angle_alpha   90.00
_cell.angle_beta   90.00
_cell.angle_gamma   90.00
#
_symmetry.space_group_name_H-M   'P 1'
#
loop_
_entity.id
_entity.type
_entity.pdbx_description
1 polymer ?
#
loop_
_entity_poly.entity_id
_entity_poly.type
_entity_poly.pdbx_seq_one_letter_code
_entity_poly.pdbx_strand_id
1 'polypeptide(L)'
;MKIDPHEFAEGFITEDFFKSQARARGVELGTNDTTPGSGAFLRHLAFTLKAQSVVEVGTGSGVGALWLLDGMLESGTLTSIDDEMEHTQIAKMAFADADIAQGRYRLITNTVVDVISKLTDRAYDLVVLRHNPEDLSFVISEAHRILRSGGALVIDNYYGGGKVSDATQRDPKTVALR
;
A
#
# COMPACT_ATOMS: atom_id res chain seq x y z
N MET A 1 -0.80 11.87 -31.43
CA MET A 1 -1.05 10.76 -30.52
C MET A 1 -1.79 11.33 -29.30
N LYS A 2 -2.98 10.82 -28.96
CA LYS A 2 -3.71 11.29 -27.78
C LYS A 2 -3.14 10.56 -26.57
N ILE A 3 -2.54 11.27 -25.65
CA ILE A 3 -2.09 10.71 -24.36
C ILE A 3 -3.34 10.44 -23.53
N ASP A 4 -3.40 9.30 -22.86
CA ASP A 4 -4.47 8.97 -21.92
C ASP A 4 -4.51 10.03 -20.80
N PRO A 5 -5.67 10.57 -20.42
CA PRO A 5 -5.76 11.60 -19.38
C PRO A 5 -5.22 11.15 -18.03
N HIS A 6 -5.34 9.87 -17.70
CA HIS A 6 -4.81 9.31 -16.46
C HIS A 6 -3.27 9.26 -16.51
N GLU A 7 -2.70 8.74 -17.60
CA GLU A 7 -1.24 8.73 -17.82
C GLU A 7 -0.65 10.14 -17.81
N PHE A 8 -1.37 11.10 -18.41
CA PHE A 8 -0.98 12.50 -18.38
C PHE A 8 -0.96 13.07 -16.95
N ALA A 9 -1.99 12.79 -16.14
CA ALA A 9 -2.08 13.26 -14.76
C ALA A 9 -0.96 12.65 -13.88
N GLU A 10 -0.70 11.35 -14.03
CA GLU A 10 0.40 10.66 -13.31
C GLU A 10 1.76 11.28 -13.61
N GLY A 11 1.98 11.77 -14.84
CA GLY A 11 3.23 12.41 -15.26
C GLY A 11 3.56 13.72 -14.53
N PHE A 12 2.62 14.33 -13.79
CA PHE A 12 2.90 15.51 -12.96
C PHE A 12 3.55 15.17 -11.62
N ILE A 13 3.46 13.92 -11.18
CA ILE A 13 3.99 13.50 -9.90
C ILE A 13 5.39 12.94 -10.13
N THR A 14 6.40 13.65 -9.62
CA THR A 14 7.79 13.22 -9.69
C THR A 14 8.14 12.38 -8.46
N GLU A 15 8.59 11.16 -8.69
CA GLU A 15 9.20 10.32 -7.66
C GLU A 15 10.66 10.70 -7.49
N ASP A 16 11.14 10.71 -6.25
CA ASP A 16 12.55 10.84 -5.97
C ASP A 16 13.34 9.60 -6.45
N PHE A 17 14.65 9.68 -6.35
CA PHE A 17 15.54 8.62 -6.78
C PHE A 17 15.23 7.26 -6.14
N PHE A 18 14.95 7.23 -4.84
CA PHE A 18 14.74 5.97 -4.11
C PHE A 18 13.42 5.30 -4.48
N LYS A 19 12.34 6.06 -4.64
CA LYS A 19 11.04 5.55 -5.11
C LYS A 19 11.15 5.04 -6.55
N SER A 20 11.81 5.81 -7.43
CA SER A 20 12.03 5.40 -8.82
C SER A 20 12.85 4.11 -8.91
N GLN A 21 13.88 3.96 -8.08
CA GLN A 21 14.71 2.75 -8.02
C GLN A 21 13.93 1.55 -7.47
N ALA A 22 13.14 1.74 -6.41
CA ALA A 22 12.26 0.69 -5.87
C ALA A 22 11.25 0.22 -6.92
N ARG A 23 10.63 1.16 -7.64
CA ARG A 23 9.70 0.86 -8.74
C ARG A 23 10.36 0.07 -9.86
N ALA A 24 11.59 0.41 -10.24
CA ALA A 24 12.33 -0.32 -11.28
C ALA A 24 12.53 -1.80 -10.87
N ARG A 25 12.91 -2.06 -9.61
CA ARG A 25 13.00 -3.43 -9.07
C ARG A 25 11.63 -4.14 -9.07
N GLY A 26 10.57 -3.41 -8.75
CA GLY A 26 9.21 -3.94 -8.79
C GLY A 26 8.80 -4.39 -10.19
N VAL A 27 9.11 -3.61 -11.22
CA VAL A 27 8.85 -3.97 -12.62
C VAL A 27 9.58 -5.26 -12.99
N GLU A 28 10.83 -5.46 -12.56
CA GLU A 28 11.60 -6.68 -12.82
C GLU A 28 10.97 -7.92 -12.18
N LEU A 29 10.33 -7.79 -11.02
CA LEU A 29 9.63 -8.87 -10.32
C LEU A 29 8.14 -8.96 -10.67
N GLY A 30 7.62 -8.04 -11.47
CA GLY A 30 6.21 -8.02 -11.84
C GLY A 30 5.27 -7.58 -10.70
N THR A 31 5.76 -6.80 -9.73
CA THR A 31 4.91 -6.24 -8.68
C THR A 31 3.93 -5.21 -9.27
N ASN A 32 2.75 -5.14 -8.70
CA ASN A 32 1.77 -4.11 -9.05
C ASN A 32 1.86 -2.95 -8.03
N ASP A 33 2.87 -2.13 -8.18
CA ASP A 33 3.13 -1.03 -7.24
C ASP A 33 2.14 0.12 -7.38
N THR A 34 1.96 0.86 -6.27
CA THR A 34 1.14 2.08 -6.27
C THR A 34 1.64 3.08 -7.31
N THR A 35 0.73 3.73 -8.01
CA THR A 35 1.10 4.75 -9.00
C THR A 35 1.65 5.99 -8.30
N PRO A 36 2.42 6.86 -9.00
CA PRO A 36 2.91 8.11 -8.41
C PRO A 36 1.79 8.99 -7.84
N GLY A 37 0.66 9.11 -8.53
CA GLY A 37 -0.50 9.87 -8.08
C GLY A 37 -1.15 9.28 -6.82
N SER A 38 -1.38 7.96 -6.80
CA SER A 38 -1.85 7.25 -5.60
C SER A 38 -0.85 7.41 -4.45
N GLY A 39 0.45 7.28 -4.71
CA GLY A 39 1.50 7.45 -3.71
C GLY A 39 1.50 8.85 -3.08
N ALA A 40 1.40 9.90 -3.92
CA ALA A 40 1.29 11.28 -3.46
C ALA A 40 0.04 11.51 -2.60
N PHE A 41 -1.09 10.88 -2.98
CA PHE A 41 -2.31 10.90 -2.17
C PHE A 41 -2.13 10.20 -0.82
N LEU A 42 -1.51 9.02 -0.78
CA LEU A 42 -1.22 8.29 0.47
C LEU A 42 -0.32 9.11 1.40
N ARG A 43 0.72 9.74 0.86
CA ARG A 43 1.58 10.67 1.60
C ARG A 43 0.76 11.82 2.19
N HIS A 44 -0.07 12.48 1.37
CA HIS A 44 -0.90 13.59 1.83
C HIS A 44 -1.87 13.15 2.94
N LEU A 45 -2.49 11.99 2.80
CA LEU A 45 -3.41 11.45 3.80
C LEU A 45 -2.69 11.13 5.12
N ALA A 46 -1.53 10.46 5.07
CA ALA A 46 -0.72 10.18 6.24
C ALA A 46 -0.30 11.46 6.96
N PHE A 47 0.11 12.50 6.21
CA PHE A 47 0.44 13.82 6.75
C PHE A 47 -0.77 14.49 7.41
N THR A 48 -1.92 14.51 6.76
CA THR A 48 -3.15 15.14 7.27
C THR A 48 -3.65 14.48 8.55
N LEU A 49 -3.55 13.14 8.62
CA LEU A 49 -3.90 12.35 9.80
C LEU A 49 -2.86 12.48 10.93
N LYS A 50 -1.69 13.07 10.67
CA LYS A 50 -0.52 13.05 11.57
C LYS A 50 -0.20 11.60 11.95
N ALA A 51 -0.19 10.73 10.98
CA ALA A 51 -0.17 9.28 11.19
C ALA A 51 1.10 8.82 11.94
N GLN A 52 0.91 8.08 13.02
CA GLN A 52 1.96 7.43 13.81
C GLN A 52 1.96 5.91 13.62
N SER A 53 0.79 5.32 13.37
CA SER A 53 0.64 3.88 13.23
C SER A 53 -0.13 3.59 11.95
N VAL A 54 0.55 3.03 10.95
CA VAL A 54 -0.02 2.72 9.64
C VAL A 54 0.14 1.23 9.34
N VAL A 55 -0.89 0.63 8.75
CA VAL A 55 -0.82 -0.72 8.19
C VAL A 55 -0.95 -0.63 6.67
N GLU A 56 -0.04 -1.28 5.97
CA GLU A 56 -0.09 -1.52 4.53
C GLU A 56 -0.20 -3.01 4.27
N VAL A 57 -1.10 -3.41 3.39
CA VAL A 57 -1.25 -4.78 2.89
C VAL A 57 -0.90 -4.79 1.41
N GLY A 58 0.09 -5.61 1.05
CA GLY A 58 0.71 -5.62 -0.26
C GLY A 58 1.93 -4.69 -0.32
N THR A 59 3.05 -5.15 0.25
CA THR A 59 4.32 -4.41 0.29
C THR A 59 4.87 -4.13 -1.10
N GLY A 60 4.80 -5.12 -1.99
CA GLY A 60 5.38 -5.06 -3.32
C GLY A 60 6.86 -4.67 -3.28
N SER A 61 7.29 -3.73 -4.11
CA SER A 61 8.66 -3.23 -4.12
C SER A 61 9.00 -2.25 -2.99
N GLY A 62 8.01 -1.87 -2.16
CA GLY A 62 8.16 -0.88 -1.09
C GLY A 62 7.90 0.57 -1.51
N VAL A 63 7.54 0.84 -2.76
CA VAL A 63 7.23 2.21 -3.23
C VAL A 63 6.09 2.84 -2.42
N GLY A 64 4.97 2.12 -2.20
CA GLY A 64 3.86 2.61 -1.39
C GLY A 64 4.27 2.94 0.03
N ALA A 65 5.06 2.05 0.63
CA ALA A 65 5.62 2.24 1.97
C ALA A 65 6.50 3.49 2.07
N LEU A 66 7.36 3.76 1.07
CA LEU A 66 8.18 4.97 1.03
C LEU A 66 7.33 6.24 0.98
N TRP A 67 6.27 6.25 0.17
CA TRP A 67 5.32 7.36 0.13
C TRP A 67 4.60 7.58 1.46
N LEU A 68 4.18 6.50 2.13
CA LEU A 68 3.54 6.56 3.45
C LEU A 68 4.50 7.12 4.51
N LEU A 69 5.73 6.59 4.57
CA LEU A 69 6.77 7.01 5.52
C LEU A 69 7.14 8.49 5.37
N ASP A 70 7.12 9.03 4.14
CA ASP A 70 7.32 10.46 3.89
C ASP A 70 6.20 11.36 4.45
N GLY A 71 4.98 10.83 4.55
CA GLY A 71 3.83 11.56 5.09
C GLY A 71 3.62 11.38 6.59
N MET A 72 4.11 10.29 7.17
CA MET A 72 3.98 9.95 8.58
C MET A 72 4.84 10.85 9.46
N LEU A 73 4.47 10.94 10.74
CA LEU A 73 5.34 11.56 11.74
C LEU A 73 6.65 10.77 11.86
N GLU A 74 7.76 11.45 12.15
CA GLU A 74 9.09 10.82 12.30
C GLU A 74 9.14 9.73 13.38
N SER A 75 8.33 9.87 14.43
CA SER A 75 8.18 8.84 15.47
C SER A 75 7.26 7.69 15.09
N GLY A 76 6.62 7.77 13.92
CA GLY A 76 5.63 6.79 13.49
C GLY A 76 6.25 5.49 12.98
N THR A 77 5.48 4.41 13.06
CA THR A 77 5.86 3.08 12.57
C THR A 77 4.85 2.57 11.55
N LEU A 78 5.35 2.19 10.38
CA LEU A 78 4.60 1.48 9.34
C LEU A 78 4.72 -0.03 9.57
N THR A 79 3.60 -0.74 9.57
CA THR A 79 3.55 -2.21 9.49
C THR A 79 3.14 -2.58 8.07
N SER A 80 4.03 -3.16 7.29
CA SER A 80 3.76 -3.58 5.91
C SER A 80 3.78 -5.10 5.81
N ILE A 81 2.73 -5.68 5.22
CA ILE A 81 2.41 -7.11 5.20
C ILE A 81 2.36 -7.56 3.74
N ASP A 82 3.07 -8.63 3.43
CA ASP A 82 3.04 -9.29 2.12
C ASP A 82 3.22 -10.79 2.32
N ASP A 83 2.55 -11.61 1.53
CA ASP A 83 2.69 -13.07 1.57
C ASP A 83 3.89 -13.56 0.73
N GLU A 84 4.43 -12.72 -0.13
CA GLU A 84 5.60 -13.02 -0.96
C GLU A 84 6.91 -12.57 -0.28
N MET A 85 7.78 -13.54 0.00
CA MET A 85 9.08 -13.24 0.65
C MET A 85 9.96 -12.32 -0.23
N GLU A 86 9.93 -12.50 -1.53
CA GLU A 86 10.72 -11.70 -2.48
C GLU A 86 10.33 -10.23 -2.43
N HIS A 87 9.04 -9.92 -2.31
CA HIS A 87 8.54 -8.56 -2.14
C HIS A 87 9.09 -7.91 -0.87
N THR A 88 8.99 -8.59 0.27
CA THR A 88 9.51 -8.04 1.52
C THR A 88 11.03 -7.85 1.50
N GLN A 89 11.76 -8.71 0.77
CA GLN A 89 13.23 -8.57 0.62
C GLN A 89 13.60 -7.33 -0.21
N ILE A 90 12.95 -7.10 -1.38
CA ILE A 90 13.24 -5.93 -2.20
C ILE A 90 12.78 -4.62 -1.53
N ALA A 91 11.67 -4.65 -0.80
CA ALA A 91 11.22 -3.51 -0.01
C ALA A 91 12.23 -3.17 1.10
N LYS A 92 12.79 -4.18 1.78
CA LYS A 92 13.86 -3.97 2.76
C LYS A 92 15.10 -3.32 2.15
N MET A 93 15.47 -3.70 0.93
CA MET A 93 16.56 -3.04 0.19
C MET A 93 16.20 -1.58 -0.12
N ALA A 94 14.97 -1.31 -0.59
CA ALA A 94 14.52 0.04 -0.88
C ALA A 94 14.55 0.95 0.37
N PHE A 95 14.18 0.43 1.53
CA PHE A 95 14.24 1.17 2.80
C PHE A 95 15.68 1.43 3.25
N ALA A 96 16.58 0.46 3.05
CA ALA A 96 18.00 0.65 3.34
C ALA A 96 18.64 1.70 2.43
N ASP A 97 18.34 1.67 1.13
CA ASP A 97 18.82 2.65 0.16
C ASP A 97 18.34 4.07 0.49
N ALA A 98 17.10 4.20 0.97
CA ALA A 98 16.49 5.46 1.39
C ALA A 98 16.84 5.88 2.84
N ASP A 99 17.76 5.18 3.49
CA ASP A 99 18.21 5.44 4.88
C ASP A 99 17.04 5.48 5.90
N ILE A 100 16.00 4.65 5.67
CA ILE A 100 14.88 4.55 6.61
C ILE A 100 15.31 3.79 7.87
N ALA A 101 15.24 4.44 9.02
CA ALA A 101 15.60 3.84 10.30
C ALA A 101 14.75 2.58 10.59
N GLN A 102 15.38 1.51 11.09
CA GLN A 102 14.71 0.23 11.34
C GLN A 102 13.51 0.31 12.30
N GLY A 103 13.50 1.29 13.19
CA GLY A 103 12.36 1.55 14.09
C GLY A 103 11.13 2.14 13.41
N ARG A 104 11.27 2.64 12.17
CA ARG A 104 10.21 3.26 11.39
C ARG A 104 9.30 2.27 10.66
N TYR A 105 9.69 1.01 10.55
CA TYR A 105 8.93 0.01 9.82
C TYR A 105 9.02 -1.39 10.43
N ARG A 106 8.00 -2.19 10.14
CA ARG A 106 7.94 -3.64 10.38
C ARG A 106 7.50 -4.29 9.08
N LEU A 107 8.37 -5.09 8.46
CA LEU A 107 8.05 -5.93 7.31
C LEU A 107 7.66 -7.32 7.82
N ILE A 108 6.48 -7.79 7.44
CA ILE A 108 5.94 -9.07 7.87
C ILE A 108 5.63 -9.90 6.63
N THR A 109 6.34 -11.02 6.47
CA THR A 109 6.05 -12.00 5.42
C THR A 109 5.06 -13.01 5.97
N ASN A 110 3.79 -12.82 5.69
CA ASN A 110 2.70 -13.75 6.07
C ASN A 110 1.40 -13.33 5.37
N THR A 111 0.38 -14.20 5.42
CA THR A 111 -0.95 -13.84 4.93
C THR A 111 -1.54 -12.67 5.72
N VAL A 112 -2.29 -11.79 5.04
CA VAL A 112 -2.93 -10.66 5.73
C VAL A 112 -3.90 -11.13 6.81
N VAL A 113 -4.63 -12.22 6.57
CA VAL A 113 -5.62 -12.79 7.51
C VAL A 113 -4.97 -13.18 8.83
N ASP A 114 -3.80 -13.82 8.77
CA ASP A 114 -3.06 -14.25 9.96
C ASP A 114 -2.48 -13.10 10.77
N VAL A 115 -2.16 -12.00 10.12
CA VAL A 115 -1.53 -10.84 10.77
C VAL A 115 -2.56 -9.88 11.30
N ILE A 116 -3.52 -9.46 10.46
CA ILE A 116 -4.45 -8.37 10.77
C ILE A 116 -5.30 -8.69 12.01
N SER A 117 -5.69 -9.97 12.18
CA SER A 117 -6.46 -10.44 13.34
C SER A 117 -5.72 -10.30 14.68
N LYS A 118 -4.40 -10.21 14.65
CA LYS A 118 -3.54 -10.07 15.86
C LYS A 118 -3.18 -8.61 16.16
N LEU A 119 -3.54 -7.68 15.28
CA LEU A 119 -3.26 -6.26 15.48
C LEU A 119 -4.21 -5.66 16.51
N THR A 120 -3.71 -4.65 17.22
CA THR A 120 -4.41 -4.01 18.34
C THR A 120 -5.61 -3.21 17.86
N ASP A 121 -6.76 -3.34 18.55
CA ASP A 121 -7.96 -2.58 18.30
C ASP A 121 -7.73 -1.07 18.43
N ARG A 122 -8.30 -0.30 17.52
CA ARG A 122 -8.33 1.18 17.56
C ARG A 122 -6.97 1.85 17.74
N ALA A 123 -5.91 1.21 17.24
CA ALA A 123 -4.53 1.66 17.43
C ALA A 123 -3.91 2.29 16.16
N TYR A 124 -4.59 2.19 15.01
CA TYR A 124 -4.00 2.61 13.74
C TYR A 124 -4.70 3.83 13.15
N ASP A 125 -3.91 4.72 12.57
CA ASP A 125 -4.37 5.96 11.96
C ASP A 125 -4.83 5.75 10.51
N LEU A 126 -4.17 4.82 9.82
CA LEU A 126 -4.39 4.55 8.41
C LEU A 126 -4.17 3.06 8.12
N VAL A 127 -5.08 2.47 7.37
CA VAL A 127 -4.93 1.14 6.77
C VAL A 127 -5.02 1.27 5.26
N VAL A 128 -4.04 0.72 4.55
CA VAL A 128 -3.98 0.72 3.08
C VAL A 128 -3.99 -0.71 2.58
N LEU A 129 -5.00 -1.06 1.80
CA LEU A 129 -5.10 -2.37 1.13
C LEU A 129 -4.73 -2.18 -0.33
N ARG A 130 -3.56 -2.65 -0.73
CA ARG A 130 -3.05 -2.58 -2.11
C ARG A 130 -3.15 -3.90 -2.86
N HIS A 131 -3.09 -4.98 -2.13
CA HIS A 131 -3.36 -6.31 -2.64
C HIS A 131 -4.81 -6.69 -2.31
N ASN A 132 -5.49 -7.33 -3.27
CA ASN A 132 -6.86 -7.78 -3.07
C ASN A 132 -6.84 -9.17 -2.41
N PRO A 133 -6.99 -9.27 -1.09
CA PRO A 133 -6.94 -10.54 -0.39
C PRO A 133 -8.13 -11.43 -0.78
N GLU A 134 -7.96 -12.74 -0.63
CA GLU A 134 -9.04 -13.71 -0.95
C GLU A 134 -10.30 -13.48 -0.12
N ASP A 135 -10.15 -13.05 1.13
CA ASP A 135 -11.24 -12.69 2.04
C ASP A 135 -11.28 -11.19 2.30
N LEU A 136 -11.59 -10.41 1.26
CA LEU A 136 -11.64 -8.95 1.36
C LEU A 136 -12.64 -8.46 2.41
N SER A 137 -13.80 -9.10 2.54
CA SER A 137 -14.83 -8.71 3.51
C SER A 137 -14.32 -8.84 4.95
N PHE A 138 -13.62 -9.94 5.25
CA PHE A 138 -12.97 -10.15 6.54
C PHE A 138 -11.89 -9.09 6.79
N VAL A 139 -11.02 -8.85 5.81
CA VAL A 139 -9.93 -7.87 5.94
C VAL A 139 -10.46 -6.45 6.14
N ILE A 140 -11.54 -6.06 5.46
CA ILE A 140 -12.21 -4.75 5.68
C ILE A 140 -12.79 -4.67 7.08
N SER A 141 -13.43 -5.73 7.58
CA SER A 141 -13.95 -5.78 8.95
C SER A 141 -12.85 -5.62 9.99
N GLU A 142 -11.74 -6.31 9.80
CA GLU A 142 -10.57 -6.20 10.67
C GLU A 142 -9.89 -4.82 10.57
N ALA A 143 -9.78 -4.25 9.36
CA ALA A 143 -9.29 -2.89 9.18
C ALA A 143 -10.15 -1.88 9.97
N HIS A 144 -11.48 -2.03 9.94
CA HIS A 144 -12.37 -1.20 10.73
C HIS A 144 -12.15 -1.39 12.26
N ARG A 145 -11.91 -2.63 12.72
CA ARG A 145 -11.64 -2.94 14.14
C ARG A 145 -10.36 -2.25 14.64
N ILE A 146 -9.28 -2.33 13.84
CA ILE A 146 -7.96 -1.80 14.25
C ILE A 146 -7.84 -0.29 14.07
N LEU A 147 -8.65 0.34 13.20
CA LEU A 147 -8.64 1.79 13.00
C LEU A 147 -9.19 2.52 14.24
N ARG A 148 -8.48 3.56 14.66
CA ARG A 148 -9.00 4.49 15.67
C ARG A 148 -10.16 5.33 15.13
N SER A 149 -10.91 5.97 16.00
CA SER A 149 -11.88 6.99 15.58
C SER A 149 -11.19 8.13 14.81
N GLY A 150 -11.69 8.45 13.63
CA GLY A 150 -11.09 9.42 12.71
C GLY A 150 -9.91 8.88 11.90
N GLY A 151 -9.58 7.59 12.00
CA GLY A 151 -8.65 6.91 11.10
C GLY A 151 -9.27 6.68 9.72
N ALA A 152 -8.44 6.31 8.75
CA ALA A 152 -8.88 6.11 7.37
C ALA A 152 -8.52 4.71 6.84
N LEU A 153 -9.41 4.15 6.01
CA LEU A 153 -9.15 2.97 5.18
C LEU A 153 -9.05 3.40 3.72
N VAL A 154 -8.00 2.99 3.05
CA VAL A 154 -7.81 3.17 1.60
C VAL A 154 -7.72 1.79 0.94
N ILE A 155 -8.45 1.60 -0.14
CA ILE A 155 -8.30 0.45 -1.04
C ILE A 155 -7.69 0.98 -2.32
N ASP A 156 -6.39 0.77 -2.47
CA ASP A 156 -5.64 1.17 -3.67
C ASP A 156 -5.84 0.14 -4.79
N ASN A 157 -5.78 0.61 -6.04
CA ASN A 157 -5.98 -0.24 -7.22
C ASN A 157 -7.33 -1.00 -7.24
N TYR A 158 -8.37 -0.40 -6.65
CA TYR A 158 -9.71 -0.99 -6.57
C TYR A 158 -10.25 -1.46 -7.94
N TYR A 159 -10.00 -0.69 -8.99
CA TYR A 159 -10.48 -1.01 -10.34
C TYR A 159 -9.72 -2.16 -11.02
N GLY A 160 -8.59 -2.62 -10.46
CA GLY A 160 -7.81 -3.76 -10.96
C GLY A 160 -7.45 -3.65 -12.46
N GLY A 161 -7.01 -2.46 -12.90
CA GLY A 161 -6.73 -2.21 -14.33
C GLY A 161 -7.98 -2.26 -15.21
N GLY A 162 -9.14 -1.87 -14.69
CA GLY A 162 -10.43 -1.87 -15.42
C GLY A 162 -11.20 -3.19 -15.35
N LYS A 163 -10.64 -4.25 -14.77
CA LYS A 163 -11.31 -5.57 -14.67
C LYS A 163 -12.60 -5.52 -13.85
N VAL A 164 -12.66 -4.68 -12.83
CA VAL A 164 -13.84 -4.55 -11.97
C VAL A 164 -15.04 -3.99 -12.74
N SER A 165 -14.83 -3.05 -13.66
CA SER A 165 -15.90 -2.49 -14.49
C SER A 165 -16.34 -3.39 -15.65
N ASP A 166 -15.53 -4.38 -16.01
CA ASP A 166 -15.84 -5.32 -17.09
C ASP A 166 -16.79 -6.44 -16.63
N ALA A 167 -18.08 -6.30 -16.95
CA ALA A 167 -19.12 -7.24 -16.57
C ALA A 167 -18.90 -8.70 -17.08
N THR A 168 -17.95 -8.93 -17.99
CA THR A 168 -17.61 -10.28 -18.51
C THR A 168 -16.63 -11.01 -17.59
N GLN A 169 -15.92 -10.32 -16.72
CA GLN A 169 -14.97 -10.92 -15.78
C GLN A 169 -15.69 -11.87 -14.81
N ARG A 170 -15.09 -13.03 -14.59
CA ARG A 170 -15.61 -14.10 -13.73
C ARG A 170 -14.64 -14.50 -12.63
N ASP A 171 -13.46 -13.89 -12.59
CA ASP A 171 -12.50 -14.07 -11.51
C ASP A 171 -13.15 -13.74 -10.16
N PRO A 172 -13.13 -14.67 -9.17
CA PRO A 172 -13.79 -14.49 -7.89
C PRO A 172 -13.35 -13.22 -7.14
N LYS A 173 -12.06 -12.88 -7.19
CA LYS A 173 -11.52 -11.68 -6.55
C LYS A 173 -12.09 -10.41 -7.19
N THR A 174 -12.16 -10.37 -8.52
CA THR A 174 -12.77 -9.25 -9.26
C THR A 174 -14.26 -9.13 -8.99
N VAL A 175 -14.98 -10.26 -8.90
CA VAL A 175 -16.42 -10.26 -8.61
C VAL A 175 -16.69 -9.76 -7.18
N ALA A 176 -15.86 -10.10 -6.21
CA ALA A 176 -16.01 -9.66 -4.83
C ALA A 176 -15.81 -8.13 -4.64
N LEU A 177 -15.18 -7.46 -5.61
CA LEU A 177 -15.00 -6.01 -5.60
C LEU A 177 -16.20 -5.23 -6.16
N ARG A 178 -17.20 -5.90 -6.75
CA ARG A 178 -18.42 -5.28 -7.30
C ARG A 178 -19.52 -5.15 -6.26
#